data_c9900ef181096021c7f87879c8171f4e
#
_entry.id   c9900ef181096021c7f87879c8171f4e
#
_cell.length_a   1.000
_cell.length_b   1.000
_cell.length_c   1.000
_cell.angle_alpha   90.00
_cell.angle_beta   90.00
_cell.angle_gamma   90.00
#
_symmetry.space_group_name_H-M   'P 1'
#
loop_
_entity.id
_entity.type
_entity.pdbx_description
1 polymer ?
#
loop_
_entity_poly.entity_id
_entity_poly.type
_entity_poly.pdbx_seq_one_letter_code
_entity_poly.pdbx_strand_id
1 'polypeptide(L)'
;LARVSAQQAKLNAVKQRYQAGKELAGNMASVGAAGVGIAAAGTMAGVKLLMPGYEFAQKNSELQAVLGVAKDSAEMAALRKQARQLGNNTAASADDAAGAQIIIAKAGGDVDAIQAATPVTLNMALANRRTMEENAALLMGMKSAFQLSNDKVAHIGDVLSMTMNKTAADFDGMSDALTYAAPVAKNAGVSIEETAAMVGALHDAKITGSMAGTGSRAVLSRLQAPTGKAWDALKELGVKTSDSKGNTRPVFTILKEMQASFEKNRLGTAQQAEYMKTIFGEEASSAAAVLMTAASTGKLDKLTAAFKASDGKTAE
;
A
#
# COMPACT_ATOMS: atom_id res chain seq x y z
N LEU A 1 -13.81 -34.55 -0.16
CA LEU A 1 -15.18 -34.32 0.33
C LEU A 1 -15.30 -34.75 1.80
N ALA A 2 -14.91 -35.97 2.22
CA ALA A 2 -15.06 -36.47 3.59
C ALA A 2 -14.28 -35.66 4.67
N ARG A 3 -13.12 -35.05 4.32
CA ARG A 3 -12.35 -34.20 5.25
C ARG A 3 -12.96 -32.80 5.46
N VAL A 4 -13.58 -32.25 4.40
CA VAL A 4 -14.28 -30.98 4.48
C VAL A 4 -15.54 -31.10 5.34
N SER A 5 -16.29 -32.19 5.17
CA SER A 5 -17.49 -32.46 5.99
C SER A 5 -17.17 -32.67 7.47
N ALA A 6 -16.04 -33.32 7.80
CA ALA A 6 -15.59 -33.50 9.18
C ALA A 6 -15.14 -32.17 9.84
N GLN A 7 -14.53 -31.27 9.10
CA GLN A 7 -14.18 -29.94 9.56
C GLN A 7 -15.44 -29.07 9.76
N GLN A 8 -16.37 -29.14 8.82
CA GLN A 8 -17.66 -28.46 8.91
C GLN A 8 -18.46 -28.94 10.14
N ALA A 9 -18.44 -30.23 10.42
CA ALA A 9 -19.10 -30.81 11.59
C ALA A 9 -18.46 -30.32 12.91
N LYS A 10 -17.13 -30.21 12.97
CA LYS A 10 -16.43 -29.65 14.14
C LYS A 10 -16.72 -28.15 14.31
N LEU A 11 -16.75 -27.39 13.23
CA LEU A 11 -17.13 -25.97 13.26
C LEU A 11 -18.56 -25.76 13.75
N ASN A 12 -19.48 -26.59 13.27
CA ASN A 12 -20.89 -26.58 13.68
C ASN A 12 -21.05 -27.00 15.15
N ALA A 13 -20.26 -27.98 15.64
CA ALA A 13 -20.25 -28.37 17.04
C ALA A 13 -19.74 -27.27 17.98
N VAL A 14 -18.69 -26.51 17.55
CA VAL A 14 -18.20 -25.34 18.29
C VAL A 14 -19.24 -24.22 18.28
N LYS A 15 -19.89 -23.99 17.13
CA LYS A 15 -20.95 -22.98 16.98
C LYS A 15 -22.17 -23.30 17.82
N GLN A 16 -22.57 -24.59 17.90
CA GLN A 16 -23.65 -25.05 18.75
C GLN A 16 -23.33 -24.92 20.26
N ARG A 17 -22.09 -25.26 20.67
CA ARG A 17 -21.64 -25.04 22.04
C ARG A 17 -21.62 -23.56 22.44
N TYR A 18 -21.23 -22.69 21.51
CA TYR A 18 -21.27 -21.23 21.71
C TYR A 18 -22.71 -20.71 21.82
N GLN A 19 -23.62 -21.18 20.94
CA GLN A 19 -25.03 -20.81 21.01
C GLN A 19 -25.70 -21.32 22.28
N ALA A 20 -25.41 -22.57 22.68
CA ALA A 20 -25.90 -23.13 23.95
C ALA A 20 -25.35 -22.37 25.16
N GLY A 21 -24.09 -21.92 25.12
CA GLY A 21 -23.51 -21.05 26.14
C GLY A 21 -24.20 -19.67 26.20
N LYS A 22 -24.54 -19.12 25.03
CA LYS A 22 -25.25 -17.84 24.93
C LYS A 22 -26.69 -17.93 25.41
N GLU A 23 -27.36 -19.03 25.12
CA GLU A 23 -28.75 -19.32 25.62
C GLU A 23 -28.74 -19.58 27.15
N LEU A 24 -27.72 -20.29 27.64
CA LEU A 24 -27.53 -20.47 29.10
C LEU A 24 -27.31 -19.13 29.80
N ALA A 25 -26.48 -18.27 29.24
CA ALA A 25 -26.20 -16.93 29.77
C ALA A 25 -27.45 -16.03 29.67
N GLY A 26 -28.26 -16.14 28.59
CA GLY A 26 -29.52 -15.45 28.41
C GLY A 26 -30.56 -15.90 29.42
N ASN A 27 -30.68 -17.21 29.64
CA ASN A 27 -31.63 -17.78 30.62
C ASN A 27 -31.22 -17.49 32.06
N MET A 28 -29.89 -17.45 32.36
CA MET A 28 -29.39 -17.04 33.69
C MET A 28 -29.64 -15.55 33.96
N ALA A 29 -29.60 -14.70 32.93
CA ALA A 29 -29.94 -13.28 33.06
C ALA A 29 -31.42 -13.04 33.31
N SER A 30 -32.32 -13.90 32.81
CA SER A 30 -33.78 -13.80 33.04
C SER A 30 -34.22 -14.36 34.41
N VAL A 31 -33.44 -15.28 34.99
CA VAL A 31 -33.72 -15.84 36.34
C VAL A 31 -33.06 -14.98 37.43
N GLY A 32 -32.10 -14.14 37.11
CA GLY A 32 -31.31 -13.34 38.07
C GLY A 32 -31.90 -11.95 38.41
N ALA A 33 -33.10 -11.59 37.96
CA ALA A 33 -33.69 -10.28 38.26
C ALA A 33 -34.13 -10.09 39.74
N ALA A 34 -33.93 -11.09 40.59
CA ALA A 34 -34.32 -11.04 42.01
C ALA A 34 -33.17 -11.26 43.02
N GLY A 35 -31.92 -11.23 42.62
CA GLY A 35 -30.87 -11.28 43.64
C GLY A 35 -29.55 -11.94 43.23
N VAL A 36 -28.78 -11.45 42.29
CA VAL A 36 -27.31 -11.61 42.29
C VAL A 36 -26.70 -10.71 41.20
N GLY A 37 -26.38 -9.48 41.51
CA GLY A 37 -25.70 -8.52 40.62
C GLY A 37 -24.19 -8.84 40.36
N ILE A 38 -23.69 -10.00 40.84
CA ILE A 38 -22.25 -10.36 40.73
C ILE A 38 -22.01 -11.42 39.64
N ALA A 39 -22.99 -12.28 39.32
CA ALA A 39 -22.80 -13.36 38.35
C ALA A 39 -22.90 -12.85 36.89
N ALA A 40 -23.71 -11.83 36.61
CA ALA A 40 -23.86 -11.26 35.27
C ALA A 40 -22.60 -10.47 34.81
N ALA A 41 -21.92 -9.79 35.74
CA ALA A 41 -20.66 -9.10 35.46
C ALA A 41 -19.52 -10.09 35.17
N GLY A 42 -19.48 -11.25 35.87
CA GLY A 42 -18.48 -12.29 35.64
C GLY A 42 -18.62 -13.01 34.30
N THR A 43 -19.86 -13.23 33.81
CA THR A 43 -20.09 -13.89 32.51
C THR A 43 -19.83 -12.97 31.33
N MET A 44 -20.17 -11.66 31.42
CA MET A 44 -19.82 -10.68 30.40
C MET A 44 -18.30 -10.40 30.35
N ALA A 45 -17.63 -10.37 31.51
CA ALA A 45 -16.18 -10.26 31.59
C ALA A 45 -15.49 -11.52 31.02
N GLY A 46 -16.03 -12.71 31.31
CA GLY A 46 -15.52 -13.97 30.76
C GLY A 46 -15.69 -14.07 29.23
N VAL A 47 -16.80 -13.62 28.68
CA VAL A 47 -17.04 -13.58 27.23
C VAL A 47 -16.10 -12.58 26.56
N LYS A 48 -15.94 -11.37 27.11
CA LYS A 48 -14.96 -10.39 26.60
C LYS A 48 -13.51 -10.90 26.70
N LEU A 49 -13.17 -11.70 27.69
CA LEU A 49 -11.84 -12.27 27.87
C LEU A 49 -11.53 -13.39 26.85
N LEU A 50 -12.56 -14.09 26.36
CA LEU A 50 -12.41 -15.21 25.41
C LEU A 50 -12.54 -14.78 23.93
N MET A 51 -13.15 -13.61 23.65
CA MET A 51 -13.37 -13.11 22.31
C MET A 51 -12.07 -12.97 21.49
N PRO A 52 -10.98 -12.37 22.02
CA PRO A 52 -9.74 -12.22 21.25
C PRO A 52 -9.13 -13.56 20.83
N GLY A 53 -9.25 -14.59 21.67
CA GLY A 53 -8.77 -15.93 21.34
C GLY A 53 -9.60 -16.61 20.24
N TYR A 54 -10.90 -16.33 20.20
CA TYR A 54 -11.79 -16.86 19.17
C TYR A 54 -11.55 -16.20 17.80
N GLU A 55 -11.42 -14.88 17.76
CA GLU A 55 -11.14 -14.11 16.56
C GLU A 55 -9.80 -14.51 15.95
N PHE A 56 -8.75 -14.62 16.75
CA PHE A 56 -7.46 -15.12 16.33
C PHE A 56 -7.52 -16.54 15.76
N ALA A 57 -8.29 -17.45 16.39
CA ALA A 57 -8.47 -18.80 15.88
C ALA A 57 -9.22 -18.84 14.54
N GLN A 58 -10.21 -17.96 14.37
CA GLN A 58 -10.97 -17.83 13.13
C GLN A 58 -10.09 -17.29 11.99
N LYS A 59 -9.32 -16.23 12.22
CA LYS A 59 -8.37 -15.68 11.23
C LYS A 59 -7.31 -16.72 10.83
N ASN A 60 -6.79 -17.49 11.77
CA ASN A 60 -5.85 -18.57 11.45
C ASN A 60 -6.48 -19.69 10.61
N SER A 61 -7.78 -19.97 10.79
CA SER A 61 -8.49 -20.93 9.95
C SER A 61 -8.71 -20.39 8.54
N GLU A 62 -8.98 -19.11 8.40
CA GLU A 62 -9.06 -18.42 7.11
C GLU A 62 -7.70 -18.42 6.40
N LEU A 63 -6.63 -18.02 7.09
CA LEU A 63 -5.26 -18.04 6.56
C LEU A 63 -4.87 -19.43 6.05
N GLN A 64 -5.17 -20.47 6.84
CA GLN A 64 -4.95 -21.86 6.46
C GLN A 64 -5.70 -22.21 5.17
N ALA A 65 -6.95 -21.79 5.04
CA ALA A 65 -7.76 -22.05 3.86
C ALA A 65 -7.20 -21.34 2.61
N VAL A 66 -6.72 -20.11 2.76
CA VAL A 66 -6.11 -19.35 1.66
C VAL A 66 -4.81 -19.99 1.20
N LEU A 67 -3.95 -20.41 2.14
CA LEU A 67 -2.66 -21.04 1.82
C LEU A 67 -2.79 -22.51 1.35
N GLY A 68 -3.91 -23.16 1.63
CA GLY A 68 -4.12 -24.58 1.26
C GLY A 68 -3.24 -25.57 2.04
N VAL A 69 -2.67 -25.16 3.18
CA VAL A 69 -1.76 -25.97 3.99
C VAL A 69 -2.50 -26.70 5.13
N ALA A 70 -1.89 -27.73 5.71
CA ALA A 70 -2.48 -28.44 6.85
C ALA A 70 -2.48 -27.57 8.12
N LYS A 71 -3.51 -27.73 8.97
CA LYS A 71 -3.65 -26.97 10.22
C LYS A 71 -2.43 -27.08 11.15
N ASP A 72 -1.85 -28.26 11.21
CA ASP A 72 -0.74 -28.62 12.09
C ASP A 72 0.60 -28.60 11.36
N SER A 73 0.66 -27.93 10.19
CA SER A 73 1.89 -27.75 9.42
C SER A 73 2.88 -26.83 10.15
N ALA A 74 4.16 -26.99 9.84
CA ALA A 74 5.22 -26.12 10.37
C ALA A 74 5.03 -24.68 9.96
N GLU A 75 4.56 -24.46 8.74
CA GLU A 75 4.26 -23.12 8.17
C GLU A 75 3.18 -22.42 9.00
N MET A 76 2.05 -23.07 9.26
CA MET A 76 0.99 -22.51 10.09
C MET A 76 1.42 -22.30 11.54
N ALA A 77 2.27 -23.16 12.08
CA ALA A 77 2.84 -22.98 13.41
C ALA A 77 3.75 -21.74 13.47
N ALA A 78 4.58 -21.52 12.44
CA ALA A 78 5.47 -20.36 12.35
C ALA A 78 4.67 -19.04 12.23
N LEU A 79 3.66 -18.99 11.37
CA LEU A 79 2.81 -17.81 11.18
C LEU A 79 2.03 -17.46 12.45
N ARG A 80 1.42 -18.44 13.12
CA ARG A 80 0.77 -18.24 14.42
C ARG A 80 1.72 -17.74 15.51
N LYS A 81 2.95 -18.29 15.54
CA LYS A 81 3.99 -17.84 16.46
C LYS A 81 4.37 -16.38 16.23
N GLN A 82 4.59 -16.02 14.95
CA GLN A 82 4.91 -14.64 14.56
C GLN A 82 3.79 -13.67 14.98
N ALA A 83 2.54 -13.97 14.66
CA ALA A 83 1.42 -13.12 15.01
C ALA A 83 1.29 -12.91 16.54
N ARG A 84 1.47 -13.97 17.33
CA ARG A 84 1.47 -13.87 18.80
C ARG A 84 2.66 -13.07 19.33
N GLN A 85 3.86 -13.24 18.75
CA GLN A 85 5.03 -12.47 19.15
C GLN A 85 4.85 -10.97 18.90
N LEU A 86 4.30 -10.60 17.74
CA LEU A 86 3.98 -9.22 17.43
C LEU A 86 2.92 -8.66 18.39
N GLY A 87 1.84 -9.41 18.65
CA GLY A 87 0.80 -8.99 19.58
C GLY A 87 1.26 -8.88 21.04
N ASN A 88 2.24 -9.67 21.46
CA ASN A 88 2.77 -9.61 22.83
C ASN A 88 3.79 -8.49 23.05
N ASN A 89 4.49 -8.09 21.99
CA ASN A 89 5.66 -7.20 22.11
C ASN A 89 5.39 -5.80 21.58
N THR A 90 4.19 -5.53 21.04
CA THR A 90 3.86 -4.24 20.42
C THR A 90 2.46 -3.77 20.78
N ALA A 91 2.06 -2.62 20.29
CA ALA A 91 0.72 -2.06 20.50
C ALA A 91 -0.37 -2.74 19.62
N ALA A 92 0.02 -3.54 18.62
CA ALA A 92 -0.92 -4.32 17.81
C ALA A 92 -1.32 -5.60 18.54
N SER A 93 -2.48 -6.16 18.21
CA SER A 93 -2.90 -7.47 18.72
C SER A 93 -2.40 -8.62 17.82
N ALA A 94 -2.39 -9.84 18.36
CA ALA A 94 -2.13 -11.03 17.53
C ALA A 94 -3.18 -11.22 16.43
N ASP A 95 -4.39 -10.71 16.66
CA ASP A 95 -5.49 -10.72 15.70
C ASP A 95 -5.24 -9.75 14.53
N ASP A 96 -4.74 -8.54 14.79
CA ASP A 96 -4.33 -7.58 13.76
C ASP A 96 -3.23 -8.17 12.87
N ALA A 97 -2.22 -8.80 13.49
CA ALA A 97 -1.15 -9.46 12.76
C ALA A 97 -1.66 -10.63 11.90
N ALA A 98 -2.59 -11.43 12.42
CA ALA A 98 -3.23 -12.51 11.66
C ALA A 98 -4.09 -11.97 10.50
N GLY A 99 -4.76 -10.84 10.68
CA GLY A 99 -5.48 -10.13 9.63
C GLY A 99 -4.56 -9.71 8.49
N ALA A 100 -3.44 -9.08 8.82
CA ALA A 100 -2.42 -8.72 7.82
C ALA A 100 -1.87 -9.94 7.07
N GLN A 101 -1.59 -11.04 7.77
CA GLN A 101 -1.14 -12.30 7.15
C GLN A 101 -2.15 -12.82 6.12
N ILE A 102 -3.45 -12.73 6.40
CA ILE A 102 -4.51 -13.11 5.46
C ILE A 102 -4.47 -12.23 4.19
N ILE A 103 -4.35 -10.91 4.35
CA ILE A 103 -4.29 -9.98 3.23
C ILE A 103 -3.07 -10.27 2.34
N ILE A 104 -1.90 -10.51 2.95
CA ILE A 104 -0.67 -10.85 2.24
C ILE A 104 -0.85 -12.17 1.48
N ALA A 105 -1.43 -13.20 2.11
CA ALA A 105 -1.71 -14.47 1.46
C ALA A 105 -2.69 -14.31 0.28
N LYS A 106 -3.78 -13.56 0.44
CA LYS A 106 -4.76 -13.25 -0.63
C LYS A 106 -4.13 -12.48 -1.79
N ALA A 107 -3.11 -11.69 -1.53
CA ALA A 107 -2.33 -11.02 -2.57
C ALA A 107 -1.31 -11.94 -3.27
N GLY A 108 -1.35 -13.24 -3.01
CA GLY A 108 -0.47 -14.24 -3.60
C GLY A 108 0.87 -14.41 -2.87
N GLY A 109 1.00 -13.89 -1.65
CA GLY A 109 2.18 -14.11 -0.82
C GLY A 109 2.26 -15.55 -0.32
N ASP A 110 3.41 -16.16 -0.51
CA ASP A 110 3.80 -17.42 0.14
C ASP A 110 4.14 -17.19 1.63
N VAL A 111 4.50 -18.26 2.33
CA VAL A 111 4.84 -18.20 3.76
C VAL A 111 6.01 -17.24 4.02
N ASP A 112 7.02 -17.25 3.16
CA ASP A 112 8.20 -16.37 3.30
C ASP A 112 7.82 -14.91 3.09
N ALA A 113 6.98 -14.61 2.10
CA ALA A 113 6.43 -13.27 1.89
C ALA A 113 5.61 -12.78 3.09
N ILE A 114 4.77 -13.65 3.66
CA ILE A 114 3.96 -13.34 4.84
C ILE A 114 4.87 -13.02 6.02
N GLN A 115 5.89 -13.87 6.27
CA GLN A 115 6.82 -13.65 7.38
C GLN A 115 7.63 -12.36 7.22
N ALA A 116 8.06 -12.04 6.00
CA ALA A 116 8.80 -10.83 5.71
C ALA A 116 7.92 -9.56 5.82
N ALA A 117 6.69 -9.60 5.30
CA ALA A 117 5.82 -8.43 5.20
C ALA A 117 5.10 -8.08 6.50
N THR A 118 4.71 -9.07 7.33
CA THR A 118 3.90 -8.82 8.53
C THR A 118 4.55 -7.83 9.52
N PRO A 119 5.85 -7.90 9.85
CA PRO A 119 6.48 -6.90 10.70
C PRO A 119 6.52 -5.51 10.06
N VAL A 120 6.69 -5.44 8.75
CA VAL A 120 6.70 -4.17 8.00
C VAL A 120 5.33 -3.50 8.08
N THR A 121 4.25 -4.27 7.89
CA THR A 121 2.89 -3.73 8.02
C THR A 121 2.59 -3.20 9.40
N LEU A 122 3.15 -3.82 10.45
CA LEU A 122 3.05 -3.32 11.82
C LEU A 122 3.74 -1.96 11.97
N ASN A 123 5.00 -1.85 11.51
CA ASN A 123 5.74 -0.60 11.61
C ASN A 123 5.04 0.53 10.85
N MET A 124 4.53 0.24 9.65
CA MET A 124 3.74 1.20 8.87
C MET A 124 2.46 1.59 9.61
N ALA A 125 1.72 0.64 10.19
CA ALA A 125 0.49 0.89 10.92
C ALA A 125 0.70 1.80 12.13
N LEU A 126 1.78 1.58 12.88
CA LEU A 126 2.18 2.43 14.00
C LEU A 126 2.55 3.86 13.55
N ALA A 127 3.24 3.99 12.40
CA ALA A 127 3.67 5.27 11.86
C ALA A 127 2.49 6.10 11.29
N ASN A 128 1.52 5.47 10.62
CA ASN A 128 0.47 6.16 9.87
C ASN A 128 -0.93 6.08 10.50
N ARG A 129 -1.09 5.37 11.63
CA ARG A 129 -2.35 5.17 12.35
C ARG A 129 -3.45 4.51 11.51
N ARG A 130 -3.06 3.64 10.59
CA ARG A 130 -3.95 2.78 9.82
C ARG A 130 -3.83 1.33 10.29
N THR A 131 -4.78 0.49 9.91
CA THR A 131 -4.74 -0.93 10.29
C THR A 131 -3.58 -1.67 9.62
N MET A 132 -3.16 -2.79 10.20
CA MET A 132 -2.16 -3.64 9.58
C MET A 132 -2.65 -4.21 8.24
N GLU A 133 -3.94 -4.50 8.11
CA GLU A 133 -4.58 -5.00 6.89
C GLU A 133 -4.52 -3.97 5.75
N GLU A 134 -4.83 -2.68 6.02
CA GLU A 134 -4.73 -1.61 5.03
C GLU A 134 -3.28 -1.44 4.54
N ASN A 135 -2.34 -1.45 5.48
CA ASN A 135 -0.92 -1.38 5.16
C ASN A 135 -0.42 -2.60 4.39
N ALA A 136 -0.90 -3.81 4.71
CA ALA A 136 -0.59 -5.02 3.97
C ALA A 136 -1.08 -4.95 2.53
N ALA A 137 -2.30 -4.46 2.31
CA ALA A 137 -2.86 -4.30 0.97
C ALA A 137 -2.03 -3.33 0.11
N LEU A 138 -1.66 -2.18 0.65
CA LEU A 138 -0.82 -1.20 -0.05
C LEU A 138 0.59 -1.76 -0.33
N LEU A 139 1.24 -2.34 0.67
CA LEU A 139 2.57 -2.92 0.58
C LEU A 139 2.65 -4.01 -0.50
N MET A 140 1.72 -4.96 -0.46
CA MET A 140 1.68 -6.06 -1.43
C MET A 140 1.25 -5.59 -2.82
N GLY A 141 0.35 -4.60 -2.90
CA GLY A 141 0.00 -3.95 -4.15
C GLY A 141 1.22 -3.33 -4.84
N MET A 142 2.05 -2.62 -4.11
CA MET A 142 3.29 -2.02 -4.64
C MET A 142 4.33 -3.08 -5.00
N LYS A 143 4.52 -4.09 -4.14
CA LYS A 143 5.39 -5.23 -4.45
C LYS A 143 5.02 -5.87 -5.79
N SER A 144 3.73 -6.12 -6.00
CA SER A 144 3.21 -6.73 -7.23
C SER A 144 3.34 -5.80 -8.43
N ALA A 145 2.94 -4.54 -8.32
CA ALA A 145 2.97 -3.57 -9.42
C ALA A 145 4.38 -3.32 -9.94
N PHE A 146 5.38 -3.24 -9.05
CA PHE A 146 6.78 -3.08 -9.41
C PHE A 146 7.52 -4.39 -9.62
N GLN A 147 6.86 -5.54 -9.44
CA GLN A 147 7.44 -6.89 -9.58
C GLN A 147 8.69 -7.08 -8.71
N LEU A 148 8.62 -6.65 -7.46
CA LEU A 148 9.73 -6.72 -6.51
C LEU A 148 9.72 -8.05 -5.74
N SER A 149 10.91 -8.51 -5.37
CA SER A 149 11.10 -9.73 -4.58
C SER A 149 10.80 -9.51 -3.08
N ASN A 150 10.70 -10.60 -2.32
CA ASN A 150 10.35 -10.56 -0.89
C ASN A 150 11.39 -9.81 -0.04
N ASP A 151 12.67 -9.82 -0.43
CA ASP A 151 13.74 -9.07 0.25
C ASP A 151 13.58 -7.54 0.13
N LYS A 152 12.76 -7.06 -0.80
CA LYS A 152 12.48 -5.62 -0.99
C LYS A 152 11.28 -5.12 -0.20
N VAL A 153 10.56 -5.98 0.49
CA VAL A 153 9.31 -5.61 1.20
C VAL A 153 9.57 -4.55 2.27
N ALA A 154 10.65 -4.68 3.04
CA ALA A 154 11.02 -3.68 4.05
C ALA A 154 11.29 -2.32 3.39
N HIS A 155 12.09 -2.30 2.33
CA HIS A 155 12.37 -1.08 1.56
C HIS A 155 11.12 -0.42 0.99
N ILE A 156 10.16 -1.21 0.46
CA ILE A 156 8.86 -0.67 0.00
C ILE A 156 8.14 0.05 1.13
N GLY A 157 8.05 -0.58 2.32
CA GLY A 157 7.44 0.01 3.50
C GLY A 157 8.11 1.32 3.92
N ASP A 158 9.44 1.35 3.90
CA ASP A 158 10.23 2.54 4.21
C ASP A 158 9.99 3.67 3.20
N VAL A 159 9.97 3.38 1.90
CA VAL A 159 9.65 4.37 0.84
C VAL A 159 8.26 4.96 1.05
N LEU A 160 7.25 4.12 1.31
CA LEU A 160 5.87 4.58 1.53
C LEU A 160 5.76 5.46 2.79
N SER A 161 6.37 5.03 3.89
CA SER A 161 6.38 5.79 5.15
C SER A 161 7.14 7.12 5.01
N MET A 162 8.30 7.10 4.35
CA MET A 162 9.07 8.32 4.09
C MET A 162 8.38 9.29 3.15
N THR A 163 7.58 8.80 2.19
CA THR A 163 6.77 9.67 1.34
C THR A 163 5.78 10.48 2.15
N MET A 164 5.04 9.83 3.06
CA MET A 164 4.12 10.53 3.98
C MET A 164 4.84 11.48 4.94
N ASN A 165 6.05 11.14 5.38
CA ASN A 165 6.81 11.97 6.30
C ASN A 165 7.49 13.18 5.65
N LYS A 166 7.82 13.12 4.36
CA LYS A 166 8.59 14.15 3.64
C LYS A 166 7.74 15.03 2.74
N THR A 167 6.47 14.68 2.54
CA THR A 167 5.56 15.40 1.63
C THR A 167 4.19 15.58 2.28
N ALA A 168 3.30 16.31 1.63
CA ALA A 168 1.92 16.48 2.06
C ALA A 168 1.00 15.27 1.73
N ALA A 169 1.57 14.15 1.26
CA ALA A 169 0.80 12.94 0.99
C ALA A 169 0.39 12.26 2.30
N ASP A 170 -0.91 11.99 2.45
CA ASP A 170 -1.44 11.09 3.47
C ASP A 170 -1.57 9.67 2.92
N PHE A 171 -1.95 8.74 3.79
CA PHE A 171 -2.08 7.33 3.41
C PHE A 171 -3.09 7.11 2.27
N ASP A 172 -4.28 7.69 2.38
CA ASP A 172 -5.37 7.48 1.41
C ASP A 172 -5.00 8.09 0.06
N GLY A 173 -4.56 9.35 0.06
CA GLY A 173 -4.15 10.05 -1.15
C GLY A 173 -2.98 9.37 -1.85
N MET A 174 -1.99 8.89 -1.09
CA MET A 174 -0.85 8.16 -1.65
C MET A 174 -1.29 6.80 -2.21
N SER A 175 -2.10 6.04 -1.47
CA SER A 175 -2.61 4.73 -1.92
C SER A 175 -3.40 4.86 -3.21
N ASP A 176 -4.32 5.83 -3.28
CA ASP A 176 -5.09 6.12 -4.49
C ASP A 176 -4.18 6.51 -5.67
N ALA A 177 -3.24 7.42 -5.44
CA ALA A 177 -2.33 7.87 -6.49
C ALA A 177 -1.47 6.73 -7.04
N LEU A 178 -0.89 5.91 -6.17
CA LEU A 178 -0.03 4.80 -6.56
C LEU A 178 -0.80 3.69 -7.30
N THR A 179 -2.08 3.48 -6.97
CA THR A 179 -2.94 2.52 -7.69
C THR A 179 -2.99 2.83 -9.19
N TYR A 180 -3.04 4.10 -9.58
CA TYR A 180 -3.05 4.52 -10.98
C TYR A 180 -1.65 4.66 -11.59
N ALA A 181 -0.67 5.11 -10.82
CA ALA A 181 0.66 5.45 -11.33
C ALA A 181 1.60 4.23 -11.42
N ALA A 182 1.57 3.32 -10.45
CA ALA A 182 2.58 2.29 -10.31
C ALA A 182 2.72 1.33 -11.52
N PRO A 183 1.64 0.81 -12.13
CA PRO A 183 1.77 -0.08 -13.27
C PRO A 183 2.42 0.59 -14.48
N VAL A 184 2.10 1.87 -14.72
CA VAL A 184 2.66 2.64 -15.85
C VAL A 184 4.10 3.06 -15.55
N ALA A 185 4.40 3.44 -14.30
CA ALA A 185 5.75 3.75 -13.86
C ALA A 185 6.70 2.57 -14.08
N LYS A 186 6.30 1.37 -13.66
CA LYS A 186 7.06 0.14 -13.91
C LYS A 186 7.35 -0.06 -15.40
N ASN A 187 6.33 0.07 -16.25
CA ASN A 187 6.49 -0.09 -17.69
C ASN A 187 7.38 0.99 -18.32
N ALA A 188 7.38 2.20 -17.75
CA ALA A 188 8.24 3.31 -18.19
C ALA A 188 9.69 3.22 -17.62
N GLY A 189 10.00 2.19 -16.85
CA GLY A 189 11.31 2.02 -16.21
C GLY A 189 11.56 2.97 -15.04
N VAL A 190 10.50 3.56 -14.48
CA VAL A 190 10.55 4.45 -13.32
C VAL A 190 10.47 3.61 -12.05
N SER A 191 11.37 3.86 -11.11
CA SER A 191 11.45 3.12 -9.86
C SER A 191 10.30 3.47 -8.90
N ILE A 192 10.12 2.67 -7.82
CA ILE A 192 9.14 2.98 -6.79
C ILE A 192 9.47 4.31 -6.09
N GLU A 193 10.74 4.58 -5.84
CA GLU A 193 11.20 5.82 -5.19
C GLU A 193 10.95 7.05 -6.06
N GLU A 194 11.21 6.95 -7.36
CA GLU A 194 10.91 8.01 -8.32
C GLU A 194 9.41 8.25 -8.45
N THR A 195 8.60 7.16 -8.48
CA THR A 195 7.14 7.25 -8.53
C THR A 195 6.58 7.89 -7.26
N ALA A 196 7.08 7.49 -6.09
CA ALA A 196 6.72 8.08 -4.81
C ALA A 196 7.11 9.56 -4.74
N ALA A 197 8.27 9.95 -5.29
CA ALA A 197 8.69 11.34 -5.37
C ALA A 197 7.77 12.18 -6.27
N MET A 198 7.32 11.63 -7.41
CA MET A 198 6.33 12.30 -8.28
C MET A 198 5.00 12.49 -7.54
N VAL A 199 4.46 11.44 -6.94
CA VAL A 199 3.20 11.48 -6.18
C VAL A 199 3.31 12.47 -5.02
N GLY A 200 4.39 12.42 -4.26
CA GLY A 200 4.63 13.33 -3.14
C GLY A 200 4.71 14.80 -3.58
N ALA A 201 5.43 15.09 -4.67
CA ALA A 201 5.54 16.44 -5.20
C ALA A 201 4.19 17.01 -5.68
N LEU A 202 3.32 16.16 -6.25
CA LEU A 202 1.97 16.55 -6.63
C LEU A 202 1.09 16.84 -5.41
N HIS A 203 1.17 16.02 -4.35
CA HIS A 203 0.45 16.28 -3.10
C HIS A 203 0.86 17.60 -2.44
N ASP A 204 2.16 17.93 -2.46
CA ASP A 204 2.66 19.23 -1.98
C ASP A 204 2.05 20.41 -2.75
N ALA A 205 1.74 20.20 -4.04
CA ALA A 205 1.05 21.18 -4.89
C ALA A 205 -0.49 21.08 -4.84
N LYS A 206 -1.05 20.31 -3.90
CA LYS A 206 -2.49 20.09 -3.73
C LYS A 206 -3.18 19.36 -4.88
N ILE A 207 -2.43 18.65 -5.70
CA ILE A 207 -2.95 17.64 -6.64
C ILE A 207 -2.85 16.30 -5.90
N THR A 208 -3.96 15.79 -5.39
CA THR A 208 -3.97 14.67 -4.42
C THR A 208 -4.76 13.46 -4.94
N GLY A 209 -4.57 12.31 -4.30
CA GLY A 209 -5.33 11.09 -4.54
C GLY A 209 -5.30 10.64 -5.99
N SER A 210 -6.44 10.24 -6.51
CA SER A 210 -6.59 9.76 -7.88
C SER A 210 -6.17 10.78 -8.95
N MET A 211 -6.27 12.09 -8.66
CA MET A 211 -5.79 13.15 -9.56
C MET A 211 -4.27 13.12 -9.70
N ALA A 212 -3.54 12.94 -8.60
CA ALA A 212 -2.07 12.79 -8.63
C ALA A 212 -1.66 11.53 -9.39
N GLY A 213 -2.37 10.43 -9.16
CA GLY A 213 -2.13 9.16 -9.85
C GLY A 213 -2.40 9.24 -11.35
N THR A 214 -3.55 9.79 -11.74
CA THR A 214 -3.94 9.98 -13.15
C THR A 214 -2.99 10.93 -13.85
N GLY A 215 -2.62 12.04 -13.20
CA GLY A 215 -1.64 13.00 -13.72
C GLY A 215 -0.27 12.37 -13.93
N SER A 216 0.25 11.65 -12.94
CA SER A 216 1.52 10.92 -13.05
C SER A 216 1.48 9.90 -14.18
N ARG A 217 0.43 9.08 -14.25
CA ARG A 217 0.23 8.11 -15.34
C ARG A 217 0.23 8.77 -16.71
N ALA A 218 -0.49 9.87 -16.86
CA ALA A 218 -0.60 10.58 -18.15
C ALA A 218 0.76 11.17 -18.56
N VAL A 219 1.50 11.79 -17.64
CA VAL A 219 2.85 12.30 -17.91
C VAL A 219 3.77 11.18 -18.36
N LEU A 220 3.82 10.06 -17.64
CA LEU A 220 4.65 8.91 -17.98
C LEU A 220 4.29 8.33 -19.35
N SER A 221 3.01 8.08 -19.62
CA SER A 221 2.55 7.52 -20.89
C SER A 221 2.85 8.43 -22.08
N ARG A 222 2.65 9.75 -21.93
CA ARG A 222 2.90 10.73 -23.00
C ARG A 222 4.39 10.88 -23.30
N LEU A 223 5.26 10.80 -22.30
CA LEU A 223 6.71 10.84 -22.50
C LEU A 223 7.25 9.52 -23.04
N GLN A 224 6.66 8.38 -22.66
CA GLN A 224 7.07 7.08 -23.14
C GLN A 224 6.75 6.88 -24.63
N ALA A 225 5.57 7.32 -25.08
CA ALA A 225 5.10 7.14 -26.44
C ALA A 225 4.39 8.40 -26.95
N PRO A 226 5.13 9.51 -27.19
CA PRO A 226 4.52 10.71 -27.75
C PRO A 226 4.06 10.45 -29.18
N THR A 227 2.88 10.95 -29.54
CA THR A 227 2.28 10.77 -30.87
C THR A 227 1.82 12.10 -31.49
N GLY A 228 1.78 12.14 -32.82
CA GLY A 228 1.25 13.28 -33.54
C GLY A 228 1.86 14.62 -33.11
N LYS A 229 1.00 15.58 -32.78
CA LYS A 229 1.42 16.95 -32.40
C LYS A 229 2.34 16.98 -31.15
N ALA A 230 2.19 16.02 -30.20
CA ALA A 230 3.07 15.94 -29.05
C ALA A 230 4.52 15.63 -29.45
N TRP A 231 4.71 14.76 -30.45
CA TRP A 231 6.02 14.46 -31.01
C TRP A 231 6.65 15.68 -31.66
N ASP A 232 5.87 16.40 -32.49
CA ASP A 232 6.34 17.61 -33.19
C ASP A 232 6.74 18.69 -32.16
N ALA A 233 5.91 18.93 -31.16
CA ALA A 233 6.17 19.89 -30.09
C ALA A 233 7.46 19.56 -29.30
N LEU A 234 7.68 18.29 -28.93
CA LEU A 234 8.92 17.86 -28.28
C LEU A 234 10.14 18.06 -29.18
N LYS A 235 10.01 17.80 -30.47
CA LYS A 235 11.07 18.01 -31.46
C LYS A 235 11.41 19.50 -31.62
N GLU A 236 10.41 20.38 -31.67
CA GLU A 236 10.60 21.84 -31.70
C GLU A 236 11.34 22.33 -30.44
N LEU A 237 11.02 21.78 -29.28
CA LEU A 237 11.72 22.06 -28.02
C LEU A 237 13.12 21.45 -27.97
N GLY A 238 13.51 20.62 -28.93
CA GLY A 238 14.79 19.90 -28.93
C GLY A 238 14.90 18.82 -27.87
N VAL A 239 13.77 18.33 -27.33
CA VAL A 239 13.71 17.34 -26.25
C VAL A 239 13.49 15.95 -26.84
N LYS A 240 14.36 15.01 -26.45
CA LYS A 240 14.26 13.60 -26.83
C LYS A 240 13.68 12.79 -25.65
N THR A 241 12.70 11.95 -25.92
CA THR A 241 12.10 11.07 -24.90
C THR A 241 12.71 9.68 -24.89
N SER A 242 13.37 9.26 -25.96
CA SER A 242 14.04 7.96 -26.10
C SER A 242 15.54 8.09 -26.32
N ASP A 243 16.28 7.07 -25.92
CA ASP A 243 17.70 6.90 -26.23
C ASP A 243 17.91 6.32 -27.64
N SER A 244 19.17 6.11 -28.02
CA SER A 244 19.55 5.55 -29.32
C SER A 244 19.12 4.08 -29.51
N LYS A 245 18.74 3.39 -28.43
CA LYS A 245 18.26 2.00 -28.42
C LYS A 245 16.75 1.90 -28.38
N GLY A 246 16.03 3.05 -28.34
CA GLY A 246 14.59 3.10 -28.24
C GLY A 246 14.02 2.97 -26.83
N ASN A 247 14.85 2.97 -25.79
CA ASN A 247 14.36 2.96 -24.41
C ASN A 247 13.93 4.37 -23.98
N THR A 248 12.95 4.46 -23.10
CA THR A 248 12.56 5.74 -22.48
C THR A 248 13.75 6.27 -21.66
N ARG A 249 14.09 7.53 -21.89
CA ARG A 249 15.11 8.23 -21.09
C ARG A 249 14.57 8.52 -19.69
N PRO A 250 15.44 8.74 -18.68
CA PRO A 250 15.00 9.09 -17.34
C PRO A 250 14.00 10.26 -17.37
N VAL A 251 12.82 10.03 -16.82
CA VAL A 251 11.68 10.98 -16.92
C VAL A 251 12.03 12.34 -16.32
N PHE A 252 12.73 12.38 -15.20
CA PHE A 252 13.13 13.65 -14.58
C PHE A 252 14.11 14.43 -15.44
N THR A 253 14.98 13.75 -16.18
CA THR A 253 15.86 14.40 -17.16
C THR A 253 15.06 15.02 -18.30
N ILE A 254 14.07 14.32 -18.84
CA ILE A 254 13.21 14.85 -19.89
C ILE A 254 12.46 16.09 -19.40
N LEU A 255 11.87 16.03 -18.20
CA LEU A 255 11.15 17.17 -17.60
C LEU A 255 12.07 18.38 -17.36
N LYS A 256 13.31 18.16 -16.93
CA LYS A 256 14.33 19.22 -16.78
C LYS A 256 14.69 19.87 -18.12
N GLU A 257 14.90 19.04 -19.14
CA GLU A 257 15.22 19.53 -20.49
C GLU A 257 14.08 20.34 -21.10
N MET A 258 12.83 19.95 -20.86
CA MET A 258 11.66 20.71 -21.29
C MET A 258 11.64 22.10 -20.62
N GLN A 259 11.83 22.16 -19.30
CA GLN A 259 11.89 23.43 -18.58
C GLN A 259 13.04 24.31 -19.08
N ALA A 260 14.22 23.73 -19.24
CA ALA A 260 15.39 24.44 -19.77
C ALA A 260 15.15 24.96 -21.19
N SER A 261 14.42 24.22 -22.02
CA SER A 261 14.05 24.65 -23.35
C SER A 261 13.08 25.85 -23.33
N PHE A 262 12.11 25.87 -22.42
CA PHE A 262 11.22 27.00 -22.23
C PHE A 262 11.98 28.28 -21.85
N GLU A 263 12.92 28.17 -20.95
CA GLU A 263 13.78 29.26 -20.50
C GLU A 263 14.72 29.76 -21.62
N LYS A 264 15.40 28.82 -22.29
CA LYS A 264 16.32 29.13 -23.40
C LYS A 264 15.61 29.87 -24.54
N ASN A 265 14.42 29.43 -24.88
CA ASN A 265 13.60 30.02 -25.96
C ASN A 265 12.80 31.25 -25.49
N ARG A 266 12.91 31.63 -24.21
CA ARG A 266 12.19 32.76 -23.59
C ARG A 266 10.67 32.71 -23.85
N LEU A 267 10.09 31.50 -23.76
CA LEU A 267 8.67 31.30 -24.01
C LEU A 267 7.82 32.01 -22.95
N GLY A 268 6.87 32.80 -23.37
CA GLY A 268 5.88 33.38 -22.49
C GLY A 268 4.92 32.35 -21.90
N THR A 269 4.20 32.70 -20.85
CA THR A 269 3.32 31.76 -20.12
C THR A 269 2.23 31.13 -21.01
N ALA A 270 1.68 31.89 -21.99
CA ALA A 270 0.69 31.38 -22.94
C ALA A 270 1.31 30.30 -23.85
N GLN A 271 2.52 30.53 -24.37
CA GLN A 271 3.22 29.61 -25.24
C GLN A 271 3.60 28.33 -24.45
N GLN A 272 4.10 28.46 -23.20
CA GLN A 272 4.37 27.33 -22.34
C GLN A 272 3.09 26.51 -22.11
N ALA A 273 1.96 27.16 -21.84
CA ALA A 273 0.68 26.47 -21.65
C ALA A 273 0.23 25.73 -22.92
N GLU A 274 0.47 26.28 -24.10
CA GLU A 274 0.16 25.63 -25.37
C GLU A 274 1.00 24.35 -25.56
N TYR A 275 2.32 24.41 -25.32
CA TYR A 275 3.19 23.22 -25.35
C TYR A 275 2.74 22.19 -24.36
N MET A 276 2.43 22.60 -23.10
CA MET A 276 1.99 21.68 -22.05
C MET A 276 0.69 20.96 -22.42
N LYS A 277 -0.30 21.68 -22.96
CA LYS A 277 -1.55 21.09 -23.43
C LYS A 277 -1.34 20.18 -24.65
N THR A 278 -0.47 20.58 -25.57
CA THR A 278 -0.17 19.78 -26.77
C THR A 278 0.53 18.47 -26.42
N ILE A 279 1.48 18.50 -25.50
CA ILE A 279 2.28 17.32 -25.13
C ILE A 279 1.51 16.42 -24.16
N PHE A 280 0.91 16.97 -23.10
CA PHE A 280 0.32 16.19 -22.01
C PHE A 280 -1.21 16.12 -22.05
N GLY A 281 -1.86 16.95 -22.85
CA GLY A 281 -3.32 17.10 -22.86
C GLY A 281 -3.80 18.07 -21.77
N GLU A 282 -5.04 18.53 -21.90
CA GLU A 282 -5.66 19.50 -20.98
C GLU A 282 -5.62 19.02 -19.52
N GLU A 283 -6.04 17.77 -19.31
CA GLU A 283 -6.22 17.20 -17.98
C GLU A 283 -4.90 16.98 -17.21
N ALA A 284 -3.82 16.64 -17.93
CA ALA A 284 -2.52 16.34 -17.30
C ALA A 284 -1.55 17.52 -17.31
N SER A 285 -1.88 18.61 -17.99
CA SER A 285 -0.98 19.78 -18.13
C SER A 285 -0.59 20.39 -16.78
N SER A 286 -1.51 20.46 -15.83
CA SER A 286 -1.25 20.98 -14.48
C SER A 286 -0.30 20.08 -13.70
N ALA A 287 -0.52 18.77 -13.72
CA ALA A 287 0.38 17.80 -13.07
C ALA A 287 1.77 17.84 -13.72
N ALA A 288 1.84 17.91 -15.04
CA ALA A 288 3.10 18.00 -15.79
C ALA A 288 3.87 19.30 -15.43
N ALA A 289 3.19 20.43 -15.32
CA ALA A 289 3.82 21.71 -14.91
C ALA A 289 4.42 21.63 -13.51
N VAL A 290 3.70 21.05 -12.55
CA VAL A 290 4.21 20.81 -11.19
C VAL A 290 5.43 19.90 -11.22
N LEU A 291 5.38 18.79 -11.94
CA LEU A 291 6.49 17.84 -12.02
C LEU A 291 7.71 18.44 -12.77
N MET A 292 7.51 19.24 -13.81
CA MET A 292 8.60 19.98 -14.47
C MET A 292 9.29 20.94 -13.51
N THR A 293 8.54 21.72 -12.75
CA THR A 293 9.08 22.63 -11.73
C THR A 293 9.81 21.84 -10.66
N ALA A 294 9.23 20.74 -10.16
CA ALA A 294 9.85 19.91 -9.14
C ALA A 294 11.12 19.21 -9.65
N ALA A 295 11.18 18.84 -10.94
CA ALA A 295 12.38 18.30 -11.57
C ALA A 295 13.46 19.37 -11.72
N SER A 296 13.14 20.54 -12.27
CA SER A 296 14.11 21.62 -12.52
C SER A 296 14.71 22.20 -11.24
N THR A 297 13.95 22.28 -10.15
CA THR A 297 14.44 22.74 -8.84
C THR A 297 15.21 21.65 -8.07
N GLY A 298 15.31 20.44 -8.62
CA GLY A 298 15.97 19.30 -7.98
C GLY A 298 15.16 18.67 -6.83
N LYS A 299 13.89 19.06 -6.65
CA LYS A 299 13.03 18.51 -5.60
C LYS A 299 12.78 17.01 -5.79
N LEU A 300 12.52 16.57 -7.03
CA LEU A 300 12.31 15.14 -7.33
C LEU A 300 13.57 14.32 -7.05
N ASP A 301 14.76 14.82 -7.41
CA ASP A 301 16.01 14.13 -7.13
C ASP A 301 16.28 14.01 -5.63
N LYS A 302 16.04 15.08 -4.88
CA LYS A 302 16.21 15.09 -3.40
C LYS A 302 15.24 14.10 -2.72
N LEU A 303 13.98 14.07 -3.12
CA LEU A 303 13.00 13.12 -2.59
C LEU A 303 13.41 11.69 -2.94
N THR A 304 13.76 11.42 -4.21
CA THR A 304 14.19 10.09 -4.65
C THR A 304 15.43 9.62 -3.90
N ALA A 305 16.42 10.50 -3.70
CA ALA A 305 17.60 10.16 -2.93
C ALA A 305 17.27 9.84 -1.45
N ALA A 306 16.38 10.63 -0.84
CA ALA A 306 15.92 10.38 0.52
C ALA A 306 15.16 9.04 0.64
N PHE A 307 14.35 8.68 -0.36
CA PHE A 307 13.61 7.41 -0.39
C PHE A 307 14.53 6.21 -0.62
N LYS A 308 15.53 6.32 -1.50
CA LYS A 308 16.57 5.29 -1.68
C LYS A 308 17.40 5.05 -0.41
N ALA A 309 17.56 6.07 0.41
CA ALA A 309 18.32 6.01 1.67
C ALA A 309 17.42 5.74 2.89
N SER A 310 16.19 5.25 2.69
CA SER A 310 15.20 5.11 3.77
C SER A 310 15.24 3.77 4.50
N ASP A 311 16.10 2.85 4.13
CA ASP A 311 16.17 1.50 4.71
C ASP A 311 16.23 1.54 6.24
N GLY A 312 15.26 0.86 6.88
CA GLY A 312 15.11 0.77 8.32
C GLY A 312 14.38 1.95 9.00
N LYS A 313 14.03 3.00 8.26
CA LYS A 313 13.44 4.23 8.83
C LYS A 313 12.02 4.09 9.35
N THR A 314 11.26 3.13 8.88
CA THR A 314 9.90 2.86 9.40
C THR A 314 9.93 2.13 10.74
N ALA A 315 11.03 1.44 11.03
CA ALA A 315 11.22 0.69 12.29
C ALA A 315 11.82 1.56 13.43
N GLU A 316 12.38 2.73 13.12
CA GLU A 316 12.85 3.74 14.08
C GLU A 316 11.68 4.56 14.68
#